data_d8c43fe085d7f7475931b2434ea592ed
#
_entry.id   d8c43fe085d7f7475931b2434ea592ed
#
_cell.length_a   1.000
_cell.length_b   1.000
_cell.length_c   1.000
_cell.angle_alpha   90.00
_cell.angle_beta   90.00
_cell.angle_gamma   90.00
#
_symmetry.space_group_name_H-M   'P 1'
#
loop_
_entity.id
_entity.type
_entity.pdbx_description
1 polymer ?
#
loop_
_entity_poly.entity_id
_entity_poly.type
_entity_poly.pdbx_seq_one_letter_code
_entity_poly.pdbx_strand_id
1 'polypeptide(L)'
;VDRNGYLPVHNKIYSQPQRPGDTAWNTANCRNRRIFNDPAGLAAGRNIRSYLIQSYARDMGNGQTIMMREIDVPIRVNGRHWGGFRTAYKI
;
A
#
# COMPACT_ATOMS: atom_id res chain seq x y z
N VAL A 1 5.62 3.49 -0.50
CA VAL A 1 4.92 4.24 0.56
C VAL A 1 5.93 5.07 1.35
N ASP A 2 5.61 6.31 1.62
CA ASP A 2 6.48 7.15 2.44
C ASP A 2 6.28 6.86 3.93
N ARG A 3 7.00 7.58 4.80
CA ARG A 3 6.96 7.34 6.25
C ARG A 3 5.63 7.75 6.90
N ASN A 4 4.77 8.46 6.18
CA ASN A 4 3.44 8.87 6.65
C ASN A 4 2.32 8.06 5.99
N GLY A 5 2.66 7.05 5.20
CA GLY A 5 1.70 6.17 4.55
C GLY A 5 1.25 6.62 3.17
N TYR A 6 1.78 7.72 2.64
CA TYR A 6 1.44 8.16 1.29
C TYR A 6 2.07 7.23 0.24
N LEU A 7 1.25 6.75 -0.68
CA LEU A 7 1.65 5.85 -1.76
C LEU A 7 1.58 6.58 -3.10
N PRO A 8 2.70 7.10 -3.62
CA PRO A 8 2.68 7.86 -4.87
C PRO A 8 2.47 7.01 -6.11
N VAL A 9 2.92 5.76 -6.08
CA VAL A 9 2.92 4.85 -7.25
C VAL A 9 2.39 3.50 -6.84
N HIS A 10 1.53 2.93 -7.68
CA HIS A 10 1.01 1.56 -7.52
C HIS A 10 1.08 0.83 -8.86
N ASN A 11 0.84 -0.47 -8.87
CA ASN A 11 0.71 -1.24 -10.10
C ASN A 11 -0.33 -0.60 -11.02
N LYS A 12 -0.08 -0.66 -12.32
CA LYS A 12 -0.96 -0.02 -13.31
C LYS A 12 -2.41 -0.48 -13.18
N ILE A 13 -2.64 -1.76 -12.92
CA ILE A 13 -3.98 -2.33 -12.76
C ILE A 13 -4.75 -1.72 -11.57
N TYR A 14 -4.02 -1.20 -10.56
CA TYR A 14 -4.61 -0.54 -9.38
C TYR A 14 -4.40 0.98 -9.38
N SER A 15 -4.05 1.54 -10.53
CA SER A 15 -3.83 2.97 -10.73
C SER A 15 -4.76 3.50 -11.83
N GLN A 16 -5.99 3.00 -11.87
CA GLN A 16 -6.95 3.36 -12.90
C GLN A 16 -7.60 4.70 -12.60
N PRO A 17 -8.12 5.40 -13.63
CA PRO A 17 -8.89 6.63 -13.42
C PRO A 17 -10.12 6.35 -12.55
N GLN A 18 -10.44 7.29 -11.67
CA GLN A 18 -11.61 7.16 -10.81
C GLN A 18 -12.91 7.26 -11.61
N ARG A 19 -13.91 6.50 -11.18
CA ARG A 19 -15.27 6.55 -11.73
C ARG A 19 -16.15 7.37 -10.78
N PRO A 20 -16.73 8.50 -11.22
CA PRO A 20 -17.58 9.32 -10.35
C PRO A 20 -18.71 8.50 -9.73
N GLY A 21 -18.89 8.63 -8.40
CA GLY A 21 -19.96 7.97 -7.66
C GLY A 21 -19.79 6.47 -7.41
N ASP A 22 -18.70 5.86 -7.91
CA ASP A 22 -18.46 4.42 -7.74
C ASP A 22 -17.37 4.19 -6.69
N THR A 23 -17.71 4.42 -5.43
CA THR A 23 -16.75 4.33 -4.32
C THR A 23 -16.15 2.94 -4.19
N ALA A 24 -16.96 1.89 -4.31
CA ALA A 24 -16.48 0.51 -4.18
C ALA A 24 -15.46 0.18 -5.26
N TRP A 25 -15.77 0.50 -6.52
CA TRP A 25 -14.85 0.26 -7.63
C TRP A 25 -13.55 1.07 -7.48
N ASN A 26 -13.67 2.35 -7.09
CA ASN A 26 -12.52 3.23 -6.88
C ASN A 26 -11.61 2.72 -5.76
N THR A 27 -12.18 2.24 -4.68
CA THR A 27 -11.42 1.68 -3.55
C THR A 27 -10.57 0.49 -4.01
N ALA A 28 -11.12 -0.37 -4.86
CA ALA A 28 -10.43 -1.57 -5.33
C ALA A 28 -9.42 -1.28 -6.44
N ASN A 29 -9.66 -0.29 -7.30
CA ASN A 29 -8.93 -0.13 -8.57
C ASN A 29 -8.13 1.18 -8.68
N CYS A 30 -8.31 2.12 -7.77
CA CYS A 30 -7.62 3.42 -7.77
C CYS A 30 -6.86 3.57 -6.45
N ARG A 31 -5.77 2.85 -6.32
CA ARG A 31 -5.04 2.74 -5.05
C ARG A 31 -3.77 3.58 -4.98
N ASN A 32 -3.33 4.14 -6.11
CA ASN A 32 -2.22 5.09 -6.15
C ASN A 32 -2.63 6.45 -5.57
N ARG A 33 -1.67 7.19 -5.05
CA ARG A 33 -1.86 8.54 -4.48
C ARG A 33 -2.82 8.57 -3.30
N ARG A 34 -2.93 7.46 -2.59
CA ARG A 34 -3.72 7.36 -1.36
C ARG A 34 -2.81 7.32 -0.15
N ILE A 35 -3.38 7.64 1.00
CA ILE A 35 -2.68 7.54 2.28
C ILE A 35 -3.10 6.23 2.95
N PHE A 36 -2.13 5.35 3.14
CA PHE A 36 -2.31 4.09 3.87
C PHE A 36 -1.63 4.22 5.23
N ASN A 37 -2.29 4.96 6.13
CA ASN A 37 -1.77 5.24 7.47
C ASN A 37 -2.32 4.29 8.53
N ASP A 38 -2.87 3.17 8.12
CA ASP A 38 -3.20 2.06 8.99
C ASP A 38 -1.91 1.41 9.54
N PRO A 39 -2.00 0.51 10.53
CA PRO A 39 -0.81 -0.09 11.13
C PRO A 39 0.13 -0.76 10.13
N ALA A 40 -0.40 -1.50 9.15
CA ALA A 40 0.45 -2.17 8.16
C ALA A 40 1.13 -1.16 7.22
N GLY A 41 0.43 -0.13 6.77
CA GLY A 41 0.98 0.91 5.91
C GLY A 41 2.08 1.71 6.59
N LEU A 42 1.88 2.11 7.83
CA LEU A 42 2.90 2.82 8.60
C LEU A 42 4.11 1.94 8.92
N ALA A 43 3.88 0.67 9.27
CA ALA A 43 4.98 -0.27 9.52
C ALA A 43 5.84 -0.46 8.27
N ALA A 44 5.23 -0.59 7.10
CA ALA A 44 5.94 -0.70 5.83
C ALA A 44 6.76 0.55 5.53
N GLY A 45 6.16 1.74 5.69
CA GLY A 45 6.83 3.01 5.38
C GLY A 45 7.96 3.36 6.35
N ARG A 46 7.90 2.88 7.58
CA ARG A 46 8.87 3.20 8.65
C ARG A 46 9.88 2.09 8.90
N ASN A 47 9.75 0.93 8.26
CA ASN A 47 10.67 -0.17 8.41
C ASN A 47 12.06 0.22 7.92
N ILE A 48 13.08 0.03 8.78
CA ILE A 48 14.48 0.26 8.44
C ILE A 48 15.30 -1.05 8.40
N ARG A 49 14.67 -2.18 8.69
CA ARG A 49 15.30 -3.49 8.58
C ARG A 49 15.38 -3.91 7.12
N SER A 50 16.23 -4.89 6.80
CA SER A 50 16.41 -5.36 5.42
C SER A 50 15.10 -5.83 4.79
N TYR A 51 14.18 -6.37 5.59
CA TYR A 51 12.80 -6.67 5.14
C TYR A 51 11.87 -6.77 6.35
N LEU A 52 10.58 -6.66 6.06
CA LEU A 52 9.49 -6.87 7.02
C LEU A 52 8.42 -7.71 6.34
N ILE A 53 7.93 -8.74 7.03
CA ILE A 53 6.82 -9.57 6.53
C ILE A 53 5.59 -9.25 7.36
N GLN A 54 4.47 -8.94 6.68
CA GLN A 54 3.19 -8.63 7.32
C GLN A 54 2.04 -9.37 6.64
N SER A 55 0.96 -9.54 7.39
CA SER A 55 -0.34 -9.94 6.83
C SER A 55 -1.33 -8.84 7.14
N TYR A 56 -2.21 -8.53 6.19
CA TYR A 56 -3.23 -7.50 6.38
C TYR A 56 -4.50 -7.82 5.58
N ALA A 57 -5.62 -7.24 6.01
CA ALA A 57 -6.89 -7.33 5.30
C ALA A 57 -6.99 -6.17 4.31
N ARG A 58 -7.01 -6.49 3.02
CA ARG A 58 -7.18 -5.51 1.96
C ARG A 58 -8.65 -5.19 1.79
N ASP A 59 -9.01 -3.92 1.91
CA ASP A 59 -10.35 -3.44 1.67
C ASP A 59 -10.66 -3.44 0.16
N MET A 60 -11.73 -4.10 -0.23
CA MET A 60 -12.20 -4.18 -1.61
C MET A 60 -13.32 -3.21 -1.92
N GLY A 61 -13.69 -2.34 -0.97
CA GLY A 61 -14.60 -1.23 -1.20
C GLY A 61 -16.10 -1.51 -1.03
N ASN A 62 -16.49 -2.77 -0.86
CA ASN A 62 -17.90 -3.16 -0.73
C ASN A 62 -18.18 -3.92 0.58
N GLY A 63 -17.43 -3.61 1.63
CA GLY A 63 -17.49 -4.31 2.90
C GLY A 63 -16.77 -5.65 2.91
N GLN A 64 -16.19 -6.06 1.79
CA GLN A 64 -15.40 -7.28 1.68
C GLN A 64 -13.92 -6.98 1.83
N THR A 65 -13.20 -7.95 2.41
CA THR A 65 -11.74 -7.89 2.54
C THR A 65 -11.11 -9.16 2.00
N ILE A 66 -9.86 -9.03 1.56
CA ILE A 66 -9.03 -10.16 1.12
C ILE A 66 -7.77 -10.16 1.98
N MET A 67 -7.44 -11.32 2.54
CA MET A 67 -6.19 -11.46 3.29
C MET A 67 -5.00 -11.47 2.35
N MET A 68 -4.05 -10.59 2.64
CA MET A 68 -2.82 -10.43 1.88
C MET A 68 -1.63 -10.70 2.79
N ARG A 69 -0.57 -11.21 2.19
CA ARG A 69 0.76 -11.22 2.81
C ARG A 69 1.68 -10.32 2.01
N GLU A 70 2.48 -9.54 2.72
CA GLU A 70 3.41 -8.63 2.06
C GLU A 70 4.82 -8.76 2.60
N ILE A 71 5.78 -8.43 1.74
CA ILE A 71 7.17 -8.26 2.09
C ILE A 71 7.53 -6.83 1.75
N ASP A 72 8.04 -6.11 2.74
CA ASP A 72 8.39 -4.70 2.64
C ASP A 72 9.90 -4.54 2.76
N VAL A 73 10.49 -3.75 1.88
CA VAL A 73 11.91 -3.41 1.94
C VAL A 73 12.07 -1.90 2.01
N PRO A 74 13.06 -1.39 2.77
CA PRO A 74 13.26 0.04 2.88
C PRO A 74 13.74 0.67 1.57
N ILE A 75 13.23 1.87 1.29
CA ILE A 75 13.71 2.71 0.19
C ILE A 75 14.59 3.80 0.79
N ARG A 76 15.80 3.93 0.28
CA ARG A 76 16.74 4.99 0.65
C ARG A 76 17.04 5.85 -0.58
N VAL A 77 17.10 7.15 -0.35
CA VAL A 77 17.46 8.12 -1.38
C VAL A 77 18.64 8.94 -0.83
N ASN A 78 19.75 8.90 -1.53
CA ASN A 78 20.99 9.55 -1.09
C ASN A 78 21.39 9.14 0.33
N GLY A 79 21.25 7.86 0.66
CA GLY A 79 21.57 7.30 1.97
C GLY A 79 20.55 7.57 3.06
N ARG A 80 19.47 8.30 2.76
CA ARG A 80 18.41 8.62 3.75
C ARG A 80 17.21 7.71 3.55
N HIS A 81 16.64 7.23 4.64
CA HIS A 81 15.42 6.44 4.62
C HIS A 81 14.23 7.31 4.20
N TRP A 82 13.65 6.98 3.05
CA TRP A 82 12.48 7.68 2.50
C TRP A 82 11.17 7.00 2.88
N GLY A 83 11.13 5.68 2.81
CA GLY A 83 9.91 4.91 3.04
C GLY A 83 10.13 3.44 2.74
N GLY A 84 9.10 2.76 2.24
CA GLY A 84 9.12 1.34 1.95
C GLY A 84 8.56 0.99 0.58
N PHE A 85 9.16 -0.01 -0.03
CA PHE A 85 8.62 -0.69 -1.20
C PHE A 85 7.81 -1.88 -0.72
N ARG A 86 6.52 -1.90 -1.05
CA ARG A 86 5.59 -2.96 -0.62
C ARG A 86 5.33 -3.92 -1.76
N THR A 87 5.49 -5.22 -1.50
CA THR A 87 5.07 -6.27 -2.43
C THR A 87 4.07 -7.17 -1.71
N ALA A 88 2.93 -7.43 -2.31
CA ALA A 88 1.87 -8.18 -1.65
C ALA A 88 1.27 -9.22 -2.57
N TYR A 89 0.77 -10.31 -1.98
CA TYR A 89 0.07 -11.37 -2.69
C TYR A 89 -1.06 -11.92 -1.82
N LYS A 90 -2.04 -12.52 -2.46
CA LYS A 90 -3.12 -13.22 -1.77
C LYS A 90 -2.58 -14.45 -1.04
N ILE A 91 -3.06 -14.64 0.16
CA ILE A 91 -2.81 -15.87 0.89
C ILE A 91 -3.67 -17.00 0.34
#